data_e483f9e172a474e175761d9c93834c81
#
_entry.id   e483f9e172a474e175761d9c93834c81
#
_cell.length_a   1.000
_cell.length_b   1.000
_cell.length_c   1.000
_cell.angle_alpha   90.00
_cell.angle_beta   90.00
_cell.angle_gamma   90.00
#
_symmetry.space_group_name_H-M   'P 1'
#
loop_
_entity.id
_entity.type
_entity.pdbx_description
1 polymer ?
#
loop_
_entity_poly.entity_id
_entity_poly.type
_entity_poly.pdbx_seq_one_letter_code
_entity_poly.pdbx_strand_id
1 'polypeptide(L)'
;GFKNDLLAGQCVGDFNTGMYPAFVRAVQDARSAIRYLKANATRLGIDPNLIFLSGHSAGALATIAIPITNDNNLPKEILAQVGGTLDPMNDNMQYDTKIAGGIALAGAVVDPYLIVGKKIDTPMDFFAGTCDELIDMYSGNPFRCQERKTFPIAYGGAAIYEASRQSGNPVHLNMICNGSHSMSSIGYSKLIELMDNFTYSVIKGNPITGKSIIPAEKGVC
;
A
#
# COMPACT_ATOMS: atom_id res chain seq x y z
N GLY A 1 -16.09 1.02 7.43
CA GLY A 1 -15.70 2.41 7.24
C GLY A 1 -14.93 2.93 8.43
N PHE A 2 -13.96 3.81 8.17
CA PHE A 2 -13.28 4.56 9.22
C PHE A 2 -14.32 5.31 10.03
N LYS A 3 -14.34 5.12 11.35
CA LYS A 3 -15.18 5.95 12.22
C LYS A 3 -14.67 7.39 12.15
N ASN A 4 -15.59 8.34 12.15
CA ASN A 4 -15.31 9.79 12.10
C ASN A 4 -14.28 10.27 13.13
N ASP A 5 -14.07 9.50 14.19
CA ASP A 5 -13.12 9.76 15.27
C ASP A 5 -11.65 9.80 14.82
N LEU A 6 -11.30 9.14 13.70
CA LEU A 6 -9.96 9.20 13.10
C LEU A 6 -9.76 10.47 12.25
N LEU A 7 -10.81 10.96 11.62
CA LEU A 7 -10.79 12.16 10.78
C LEU A 7 -10.75 13.45 11.60
N ALA A 8 -11.07 13.39 12.88
CA ALA A 8 -11.02 14.55 13.77
C ALA A 8 -9.59 14.96 14.19
N GLY A 9 -8.55 14.42 13.55
CA GLY A 9 -7.14 14.69 13.90
C GLY A 9 -6.77 14.26 15.31
N GLN A 10 -7.58 13.41 15.87
CA GLN A 10 -7.52 12.98 17.25
C GLN A 10 -6.97 11.56 17.25
N CYS A 11 -5.89 11.35 17.91
CA CYS A 11 -5.35 10.02 18.19
C CYS A 11 -6.29 9.25 19.14
N VAL A 12 -7.59 9.17 18.83
CA VAL A 12 -8.62 8.50 19.61
C VAL A 12 -8.89 7.11 19.08
N GLY A 13 -9.06 6.15 19.96
CA GLY A 13 -9.35 4.76 19.63
C GLY A 13 -8.15 3.85 19.85
N ASP A 14 -8.40 2.58 19.74
CA ASP A 14 -7.43 1.51 19.85
C ASP A 14 -7.10 0.97 18.45
N PHE A 15 -5.81 0.84 18.14
CA PHE A 15 -5.37 0.35 16.84
C PHE A 15 -5.88 -1.05 16.54
N ASN A 16 -5.78 -1.96 17.54
CA ASN A 16 -6.07 -3.39 17.34
C ASN A 16 -7.57 -3.70 17.27
N THR A 17 -8.42 -2.87 17.85
CA THR A 17 -9.89 -3.07 17.81
C THR A 17 -10.60 -2.18 16.81
N GLY A 18 -9.93 -1.16 16.31
CA GLY A 18 -10.51 -0.18 15.38
C GLY A 18 -9.86 -0.19 14.01
N MET A 19 -8.64 0.34 13.93
CA MET A 19 -7.98 0.63 12.66
C MET A 19 -7.45 -0.64 11.98
N TYR A 20 -6.80 -1.54 12.70
CA TYR A 20 -6.22 -2.74 12.11
C TYR A 20 -7.28 -3.65 11.49
N PRO A 21 -8.39 -4.00 12.18
CA PRO A 21 -9.47 -4.75 11.54
C PRO A 21 -10.08 -4.04 10.33
N ALA A 22 -10.14 -2.69 10.33
CA ALA A 22 -10.63 -1.93 9.18
C ALA A 22 -9.69 -2.06 7.97
N PHE A 23 -8.37 -2.03 8.17
CA PHE A 23 -7.39 -2.29 7.11
C PHE A 23 -7.49 -3.71 6.59
N VAL A 24 -7.64 -4.71 7.45
CA VAL A 24 -7.79 -6.10 7.01
C VAL A 24 -9.06 -6.28 6.19
N ARG A 25 -10.18 -5.63 6.55
CA ARG A 25 -11.40 -5.63 5.71
C ARG A 25 -11.17 -4.98 4.34
N ALA A 26 -10.41 -3.90 4.27
CA ALA A 26 -10.06 -3.29 2.97
C ALA A 26 -9.23 -4.25 2.10
N VAL A 27 -8.35 -5.05 2.70
CA VAL A 27 -7.61 -6.10 2.00
C VAL A 27 -8.56 -7.21 1.52
N GLN A 28 -9.52 -7.65 2.35
CA GLN A 28 -10.55 -8.63 1.96
C GLN A 28 -11.36 -8.14 0.75
N ASP A 29 -11.81 -6.88 0.78
CA ASP A 29 -12.56 -6.27 -0.32
C ASP A 29 -11.73 -6.21 -1.60
N ALA A 30 -10.46 -5.80 -1.51
CA ALA A 30 -9.54 -5.76 -2.65
C ALA A 30 -9.28 -7.16 -3.23
N ARG A 31 -9.10 -8.18 -2.38
CA ARG A 31 -8.93 -9.58 -2.81
C ARG A 31 -10.18 -10.08 -3.55
N SER A 32 -11.36 -9.83 -3.01
CA SER A 32 -12.63 -10.17 -3.65
C SER A 32 -12.80 -9.47 -5.00
N ALA A 33 -12.46 -8.19 -5.09
CA ALA A 33 -12.51 -7.43 -6.33
C ALA A 33 -11.54 -8.00 -7.40
N ILE A 34 -10.31 -8.34 -7.02
CA ILE A 34 -9.33 -8.96 -7.94
C ILE A 34 -9.88 -10.28 -8.49
N ARG A 35 -10.42 -11.16 -7.63
CA ARG A 35 -11.02 -12.43 -8.05
C ARG A 35 -12.22 -12.22 -8.96
N TYR A 36 -13.08 -11.25 -8.64
CA TYR A 36 -14.21 -10.90 -9.50
C TYR A 36 -13.76 -10.46 -10.90
N LEU A 37 -12.73 -9.61 -10.99
CA LEU A 37 -12.18 -9.17 -12.28
C LEU A 37 -11.62 -10.36 -13.07
N LYS A 38 -10.86 -11.25 -12.42
CA LYS A 38 -10.33 -12.46 -13.07
C LYS A 38 -11.43 -13.40 -13.54
N ALA A 39 -12.44 -13.64 -12.72
CA ALA A 39 -13.58 -14.50 -13.07
C ALA A 39 -14.39 -13.96 -14.26
N ASN A 40 -14.42 -12.65 -14.43
CA ASN A 40 -15.18 -11.98 -15.49
C ASN A 40 -14.30 -11.44 -16.62
N ALA A 41 -13.03 -11.82 -16.68
CA ALA A 41 -12.05 -11.24 -17.59
C ALA A 41 -12.49 -11.25 -19.05
N THR A 42 -12.99 -12.37 -19.54
CA THR A 42 -13.52 -12.50 -20.92
C THR A 42 -14.69 -11.56 -21.16
N ARG A 43 -15.64 -11.48 -20.23
CA ARG A 43 -16.81 -10.59 -20.35
C ARG A 43 -16.44 -9.12 -20.31
N LEU A 44 -15.40 -8.78 -19.54
CA LEU A 44 -14.92 -7.40 -19.36
C LEU A 44 -13.91 -6.99 -20.44
N GLY A 45 -13.41 -7.94 -21.26
CA GLY A 45 -12.40 -7.67 -22.26
C GLY A 45 -11.03 -7.30 -21.69
N ILE A 46 -10.67 -7.83 -20.51
CA ILE A 46 -9.41 -7.55 -19.83
C ILE A 46 -8.52 -8.78 -19.78
N ASP A 47 -7.22 -8.58 -19.65
CA ASP A 47 -6.27 -9.66 -19.34
C ASP A 47 -6.24 -9.89 -17.83
N PRO A 48 -6.61 -11.10 -17.33
CA PRO A 48 -6.59 -11.40 -15.90
C PRO A 48 -5.19 -11.38 -15.28
N ASN A 49 -4.13 -11.41 -16.09
CA ASN A 49 -2.76 -11.31 -15.62
C ASN A 49 -2.23 -9.87 -15.56
N LEU A 50 -2.95 -8.90 -16.13
CA LEU A 50 -2.58 -7.48 -16.16
C LEU A 50 -3.47 -6.62 -15.27
N ILE A 51 -3.79 -7.10 -14.08
CA ILE A 51 -4.52 -6.33 -13.06
C ILE A 51 -3.51 -5.59 -12.20
N PHE A 52 -3.64 -4.27 -12.15
CA PHE A 52 -2.85 -3.39 -11.27
C PHE A 52 -3.73 -2.87 -10.15
N LEU A 53 -3.15 -2.70 -8.97
CA LEU A 53 -3.81 -2.09 -7.83
C LEU A 53 -3.10 -0.77 -7.48
N SER A 54 -3.88 0.28 -7.31
CA SER A 54 -3.36 1.58 -6.90
C SER A 54 -4.15 2.12 -5.73
N GLY A 55 -3.47 2.82 -4.83
CA GLY A 55 -4.15 3.45 -3.70
C GLY A 55 -3.34 4.57 -3.08
N HIS A 56 -4.07 5.49 -2.44
CA HIS A 56 -3.51 6.60 -1.66
C HIS A 56 -3.85 6.41 -0.19
N SER A 57 -2.90 6.69 0.72
CA SER A 57 -3.11 6.63 2.17
C SER A 57 -3.63 5.25 2.61
N ALA A 58 -4.81 5.15 3.18
CA ALA A 58 -5.44 3.86 3.54
C ALA A 58 -5.55 2.89 2.35
N GLY A 59 -5.82 3.39 1.13
CA GLY A 59 -5.81 2.58 -0.09
C GLY A 59 -4.42 2.06 -0.44
N ALA A 60 -3.37 2.83 -0.16
CA ALA A 60 -1.99 2.39 -0.34
C ALA A 60 -1.62 1.25 0.63
N LEU A 61 -2.10 1.30 1.89
CA LEU A 61 -1.91 0.20 2.83
C LEU A 61 -2.53 -1.10 2.31
N ALA A 62 -3.75 -1.04 1.76
CA ALA A 62 -4.38 -2.22 1.14
C ALA A 62 -3.58 -2.70 -0.08
N THR A 63 -3.11 -1.78 -0.93
CA THR A 63 -2.28 -2.12 -2.11
C THR A 63 -0.99 -2.85 -1.71
N ILE A 64 -0.29 -2.36 -0.69
CA ILE A 64 0.94 -2.97 -0.18
C ILE A 64 0.63 -4.34 0.43
N ALA A 65 -0.48 -4.47 1.16
CA ALA A 65 -0.84 -5.69 1.87
C ALA A 65 -1.15 -6.87 0.93
N ILE A 66 -1.69 -6.63 -0.27
CA ILE A 66 -2.07 -7.72 -1.19
C ILE A 66 -0.92 -8.71 -1.46
N PRO A 67 0.29 -8.31 -1.86
CA PRO A 67 1.36 -9.26 -2.13
C PRO A 67 2.09 -9.79 -0.89
N ILE A 68 1.90 -9.20 0.29
CA ILE A 68 2.70 -9.51 1.48
C ILE A 68 1.94 -10.24 2.57
N THR A 69 0.60 -10.26 2.54
CA THR A 69 -0.21 -10.85 3.61
C THR A 69 -0.89 -12.16 3.22
N ASN A 70 -1.00 -13.03 4.19
CA ASN A 70 -1.80 -14.24 4.16
C ASN A 70 -2.29 -14.57 5.58
N ASP A 71 -3.19 -15.55 5.73
CA ASP A 71 -3.77 -15.90 7.03
C ASP A 71 -2.74 -16.36 8.07
N ASN A 72 -1.56 -16.83 7.65
CA ASN A 72 -0.53 -17.32 8.54
C ASN A 72 0.39 -16.23 9.11
N ASN A 73 0.41 -15.04 8.47
CA ASN A 73 1.28 -13.95 8.87
C ASN A 73 0.55 -12.73 9.44
N LEU A 74 -0.76 -12.84 9.63
CA LEU A 74 -1.56 -11.85 10.36
C LEU A 74 -1.87 -12.34 11.78
N PRO A 75 -2.00 -11.42 12.77
CA PRO A 75 -2.38 -11.79 14.11
C PRO A 75 -3.75 -12.49 14.15
N LYS A 76 -3.84 -13.64 14.81
CA LYS A 76 -5.07 -14.43 14.87
C LYS A 76 -6.24 -13.69 15.51
N GLU A 77 -5.95 -12.87 16.51
CA GLU A 77 -6.91 -12.01 17.20
C GLU A 77 -7.49 -10.90 16.29
N ILE A 78 -6.73 -10.46 15.29
CA ILE A 78 -7.21 -9.52 14.26
C ILE A 78 -8.06 -10.27 13.24
N LEU A 79 -7.59 -11.42 12.75
CA LEU A 79 -8.37 -12.25 11.84
C LEU A 79 -9.72 -12.66 12.45
N ALA A 80 -9.76 -13.03 13.72
CA ALA A 80 -11.01 -13.38 14.42
C ALA A 80 -12.07 -12.25 14.39
N GLN A 81 -11.63 -10.98 14.38
CA GLN A 81 -12.53 -9.82 14.31
C GLN A 81 -13.09 -9.56 12.90
N VAL A 82 -12.55 -10.22 11.88
CA VAL A 82 -12.89 -9.98 10.48
C VAL A 82 -13.34 -11.25 9.72
N GLY A 83 -13.78 -12.27 10.45
CA GLY A 83 -14.29 -13.51 9.86
C GLY A 83 -13.28 -14.66 9.80
N GLY A 84 -12.15 -14.55 10.47
CA GLY A 84 -11.15 -15.63 10.66
C GLY A 84 -10.19 -15.84 9.50
N THR A 85 -10.35 -15.16 8.38
CA THR A 85 -9.53 -15.32 7.16
C THR A 85 -9.49 -14.04 6.34
N LEU A 86 -8.53 -13.92 5.44
CA LEU A 86 -8.48 -12.87 4.42
C LEU A 86 -9.51 -13.07 3.28
N ASP A 87 -10.20 -14.22 3.22
CA ASP A 87 -11.14 -14.55 2.17
C ASP A 87 -12.49 -15.03 2.75
N PRO A 88 -13.18 -14.24 3.62
CA PRO A 88 -14.39 -14.67 4.31
C PRO A 88 -15.58 -14.86 3.37
N MET A 89 -15.59 -14.23 2.21
CA MET A 89 -16.70 -14.31 1.26
C MET A 89 -16.70 -15.61 0.45
N ASN A 90 -15.58 -16.32 0.38
CA ASN A 90 -15.38 -17.53 -0.42
C ASN A 90 -15.75 -17.40 -1.91
N ASP A 91 -15.90 -16.19 -2.44
CA ASP A 91 -16.30 -15.95 -3.82
C ASP A 91 -15.11 -16.12 -4.77
N ASN A 92 -15.36 -16.85 -5.86
CA ASN A 92 -14.40 -17.04 -6.95
C ASN A 92 -13.04 -17.58 -6.48
N MET A 93 -13.01 -18.45 -5.48
CA MET A 93 -11.80 -19.00 -4.85
C MET A 93 -10.89 -19.79 -5.78
N GLN A 94 -11.39 -20.20 -6.96
CA GLN A 94 -10.58 -20.79 -8.01
C GLN A 94 -9.59 -19.82 -8.67
N TYR A 95 -9.75 -18.51 -8.43
CA TYR A 95 -8.84 -17.47 -8.90
C TYR A 95 -7.95 -16.97 -7.74
N ASP A 96 -6.68 -16.76 -8.03
CA ASP A 96 -5.76 -16.15 -7.08
C ASP A 96 -5.96 -14.62 -6.98
N THR A 97 -5.25 -14.01 -6.04
CA THR A 97 -5.27 -12.54 -5.82
C THR A 97 -3.97 -11.87 -6.27
N LYS A 98 -3.18 -12.52 -7.12
CA LYS A 98 -1.96 -11.92 -7.68
C LYS A 98 -2.33 -10.74 -8.56
N ILE A 99 -1.54 -9.69 -8.44
CA ILE A 99 -1.60 -8.49 -9.29
C ILE A 99 -0.33 -8.38 -10.12
N ALA A 100 -0.42 -7.75 -11.26
CA ALA A 100 0.73 -7.49 -12.13
C ALA A 100 1.70 -6.49 -11.50
N GLY A 101 1.18 -5.51 -10.79
CA GLY A 101 1.96 -4.52 -10.07
C GLY A 101 1.09 -3.70 -9.12
N GLY A 102 1.73 -3.06 -8.14
CA GLY A 102 1.07 -2.19 -7.17
C GLY A 102 1.66 -0.79 -7.16
N ILE A 103 0.82 0.23 -7.01
CA ILE A 103 1.22 1.63 -6.91
C ILE A 103 0.68 2.20 -5.61
N ALA A 104 1.57 2.54 -4.68
CA ALA A 104 1.22 2.95 -3.33
C ALA A 104 1.66 4.40 -3.05
N LEU A 105 0.68 5.29 -2.90
CA LEU A 105 0.91 6.71 -2.63
C LEU A 105 0.69 6.99 -1.14
N ALA A 106 1.70 7.53 -0.46
CA ALA A 106 1.66 7.86 0.97
C ALA A 106 1.21 6.67 1.84
N GLY A 107 1.70 5.48 1.53
CA GLY A 107 1.39 4.25 2.24
C GLY A 107 2.40 3.89 3.32
N ALA A 108 2.02 2.95 4.18
CA ALA A 108 2.87 2.41 5.23
C ALA A 108 2.54 0.95 5.54
N VAL A 109 3.42 0.31 6.29
CA VAL A 109 3.15 -0.94 7.02
C VAL A 109 3.43 -0.73 8.50
N VAL A 110 2.77 -1.50 9.36
CA VAL A 110 3.00 -1.46 10.80
C VAL A 110 3.88 -2.62 11.28
N ASP A 111 4.08 -3.62 10.44
CA ASP A 111 4.96 -4.75 10.70
C ASP A 111 5.97 -4.91 9.56
N PRO A 112 7.23 -4.45 9.74
CA PRO A 112 8.26 -4.55 8.72
C PRO A 112 8.69 -6.00 8.45
N TYR A 113 8.45 -6.94 9.37
CA TYR A 113 8.78 -8.35 9.18
C TYR A 113 7.95 -9.04 8.10
N LEU A 114 6.86 -8.42 7.66
CA LEU A 114 6.12 -8.86 6.48
C LEU A 114 6.94 -8.69 5.18
N ILE A 115 7.97 -7.85 5.19
CA ILE A 115 8.77 -7.49 4.01
C ILE A 115 10.23 -7.90 4.16
N VAL A 116 10.83 -7.67 5.34
CA VAL A 116 12.26 -7.93 5.58
C VAL A 116 12.61 -9.40 5.34
N GLY A 117 13.56 -9.64 4.44
CA GLY A 117 14.00 -10.99 4.08
C GLY A 117 12.98 -11.82 3.30
N LYS A 118 11.86 -11.22 2.87
CA LYS A 118 10.84 -11.91 2.08
C LYS A 118 11.03 -11.67 0.60
N LYS A 119 10.90 -12.72 -0.20
CA LYS A 119 10.83 -12.60 -1.64
C LYS A 119 9.39 -12.25 -2.05
N ILE A 120 9.25 -11.12 -2.71
CA ILE A 120 7.97 -10.59 -3.22
C ILE A 120 8.19 -10.31 -4.71
N ASP A 121 7.60 -11.13 -5.57
CA ASP A 121 7.82 -11.01 -7.02
C ASP A 121 6.96 -9.93 -7.66
N THR A 122 5.93 -9.44 -6.97
CA THR A 122 5.06 -8.36 -7.46
C THR A 122 5.83 -7.04 -7.50
N PRO A 123 5.97 -6.41 -8.69
CA PRO A 123 6.56 -5.08 -8.79
C PRO A 123 5.73 -4.04 -8.04
N MET A 124 6.41 -3.16 -7.29
CA MET A 124 5.75 -2.12 -6.51
C MET A 124 6.39 -0.76 -6.77
N ASP A 125 5.55 0.25 -6.99
CA ASP A 125 5.96 1.65 -7.09
C ASP A 125 5.42 2.45 -5.90
N PHE A 126 6.33 3.04 -5.14
CA PHE A 126 6.02 3.83 -3.96
C PHE A 126 6.17 5.31 -4.25
N PHE A 127 5.20 6.10 -3.79
CA PHE A 127 5.28 7.57 -3.78
C PHE A 127 5.28 8.04 -2.33
N ALA A 128 6.33 8.75 -1.92
CA ALA A 128 6.49 9.23 -0.54
C ALA A 128 6.91 10.70 -0.53
N GLY A 129 6.16 11.51 0.19
CA GLY A 129 6.47 12.92 0.40
C GLY A 129 7.48 13.09 1.55
N THR A 130 8.49 13.95 1.37
CA THR A 130 9.50 14.22 2.40
C THR A 130 8.95 15.05 3.56
N CYS A 131 7.81 15.70 3.38
CA CYS A 131 7.10 16.51 4.38
C CYS A 131 5.69 15.97 4.65
N ASP A 132 5.48 14.64 4.47
CA ASP A 132 4.21 14.02 4.81
C ASP A 132 3.95 14.15 6.32
N GLU A 133 2.86 14.82 6.65
CA GLU A 133 2.49 15.15 8.03
C GLU A 133 1.70 14.03 8.72
N LEU A 134 1.25 13.02 7.98
CA LEU A 134 0.44 11.92 8.51
C LEU A 134 1.19 10.59 8.56
N ILE A 135 2.00 10.33 7.54
CA ILE A 135 2.80 9.10 7.40
C ILE A 135 4.25 9.49 7.13
N ASP A 136 5.10 9.31 8.13
CA ASP A 136 6.54 9.55 7.94
C ASP A 136 7.08 8.68 6.80
N MET A 137 7.88 9.26 5.93
CA MET A 137 8.44 8.58 4.77
C MET A 137 9.31 7.37 5.17
N TYR A 138 9.99 7.44 6.31
CA TYR A 138 10.78 6.33 6.86
C TYR A 138 10.03 5.59 7.96
N SER A 139 9.98 6.15 9.16
CA SER A 139 9.27 5.54 10.28
C SER A 139 8.89 6.58 11.33
N GLY A 140 7.68 6.48 11.83
CA GLY A 140 7.18 7.43 12.83
C GLY A 140 5.81 7.03 13.36
N ASN A 141 5.34 7.83 14.31
CA ASN A 141 3.98 7.69 14.79
C ASN A 141 3.01 8.22 13.74
N PRO A 142 2.09 7.38 13.22
CA PRO A 142 1.14 7.83 12.22
C PRO A 142 0.23 8.92 12.82
N PHE A 143 -0.20 9.87 11.97
CA PHE A 143 -1.07 10.98 12.36
C PHE A 143 -0.48 11.89 13.46
N ARG A 144 0.84 11.87 13.67
CA ARG A 144 1.53 12.59 14.76
C ARG A 144 1.04 12.19 16.16
N CYS A 145 0.58 10.97 16.34
CA CYS A 145 0.05 10.46 17.61
C CYS A 145 1.16 10.12 18.62
N GLN A 146 2.02 11.07 18.97
CA GLN A 146 3.20 10.86 19.82
C GLN A 146 2.88 10.35 21.23
N GLU A 147 1.71 10.68 21.76
CA GLU A 147 1.34 10.34 23.14
C GLU A 147 0.61 8.99 23.29
N ARG A 148 0.35 8.28 22.17
CA ARG A 148 -0.44 7.05 22.23
C ARG A 148 0.38 5.80 22.03
N LYS A 149 0.55 5.07 23.12
CA LYS A 149 1.14 3.72 23.14
C LYS A 149 0.30 2.68 22.38
N THR A 150 -0.91 3.02 21.96
CA THR A 150 -1.85 2.11 21.26
C THR A 150 -1.70 2.12 19.74
N PHE A 151 -0.96 3.08 19.17
CA PHE A 151 -0.65 3.12 17.74
C PHE A 151 0.78 2.66 17.52
N PRO A 152 1.00 1.59 16.74
CA PRO A 152 2.34 1.12 16.42
C PRO A 152 3.07 2.13 15.54
N ILE A 153 4.38 2.05 15.51
CA ILE A 153 5.20 2.77 14.54
C ILE A 153 4.79 2.33 13.13
N ALA A 154 4.53 3.29 12.28
CA ALA A 154 4.32 3.08 10.85
C ALA A 154 5.64 3.21 10.10
N TYR A 155 5.89 2.32 9.16
CA TYR A 155 7.05 2.32 8.28
C TYR A 155 6.57 2.73 6.89
N GLY A 156 6.96 3.92 6.46
CA GLY A 156 6.49 4.52 5.21
C GLY A 156 7.22 4.02 3.98
N GLY A 157 6.89 4.61 2.83
CA GLY A 157 7.32 4.12 1.52
C GLY A 157 8.82 3.97 1.35
N ALA A 158 9.64 4.84 1.95
CA ALA A 158 11.10 4.74 1.87
C ALA A 158 11.65 3.57 2.70
N ALA A 159 11.10 3.32 3.90
CA ALA A 159 11.50 2.17 4.71
C ALA A 159 11.10 0.85 4.03
N ILE A 160 9.89 0.80 3.46
CA ILE A 160 9.42 -0.37 2.70
C ILE A 160 10.31 -0.62 1.48
N TYR A 161 10.64 0.43 0.73
CA TYR A 161 11.55 0.36 -0.41
C TYR A 161 12.91 -0.22 -0.01
N GLU A 162 13.54 0.29 1.05
CA GLU A 162 14.86 -0.19 1.47
C GLU A 162 14.82 -1.66 1.91
N ALA A 163 13.82 -2.08 2.69
CA ALA A 163 13.65 -3.46 3.09
C ALA A 163 13.42 -4.40 1.90
N SER A 164 12.56 -3.99 0.97
CA SER A 164 12.24 -4.74 -0.24
C SER A 164 13.44 -4.86 -1.17
N ARG A 165 14.17 -3.77 -1.40
CA ARG A 165 15.37 -3.74 -2.24
C ARG A 165 16.47 -4.66 -1.69
N GLN A 166 16.70 -4.66 -0.37
CA GLN A 166 17.66 -5.56 0.27
C GLN A 166 17.28 -7.03 0.09
N SER A 167 15.99 -7.32 -0.04
CA SER A 167 15.48 -8.67 -0.32
C SER A 167 15.47 -9.03 -1.82
N GLY A 168 15.95 -8.13 -2.69
CA GLY A 168 15.98 -8.33 -4.15
C GLY A 168 14.60 -8.28 -4.82
N ASN A 169 13.63 -7.59 -4.21
CA ASN A 169 12.29 -7.42 -4.78
C ASN A 169 12.26 -6.29 -5.83
N PRO A 170 11.42 -6.38 -6.86
CA PRO A 170 11.29 -5.37 -7.90
C PRO A 170 10.53 -4.15 -7.42
N VAL A 171 11.22 -3.21 -6.80
CA VAL A 171 10.62 -2.02 -6.19
C VAL A 171 11.23 -0.72 -6.70
N HIS A 172 10.38 0.28 -6.85
CA HIS A 172 10.75 1.65 -7.18
C HIS A 172 10.20 2.61 -6.11
N LEU A 173 10.92 3.71 -5.86
CA LEU A 173 10.52 4.78 -4.95
C LEU A 173 10.59 6.12 -5.65
N ASN A 174 9.47 6.81 -5.77
CA ASN A 174 9.38 8.23 -6.10
C ASN A 174 9.38 9.05 -4.81
N MET A 175 10.51 9.64 -4.48
CA MET A 175 10.65 10.52 -3.33
C MET A 175 10.32 11.95 -3.75
N ILE A 176 9.22 12.50 -3.21
CA ILE A 176 8.71 13.82 -3.60
C ILE A 176 9.21 14.86 -2.60
N CYS A 177 10.12 15.71 -3.05
CA CYS A 177 10.68 16.77 -2.23
C CYS A 177 9.62 17.77 -1.82
N ASN A 178 9.59 18.11 -0.52
CA ASN A 178 8.55 18.93 0.11
C ASN A 178 7.11 18.43 -0.13
N GLY A 179 6.96 17.16 -0.53
CA GLY A 179 5.67 16.53 -0.73
C GLY A 179 4.96 16.31 0.59
N SER A 180 3.70 16.74 0.66
CA SER A 180 2.78 16.46 1.77
C SER A 180 2.07 15.13 1.57
N HIS A 181 1.24 14.73 2.53
CA HIS A 181 0.41 13.53 2.43
C HIS A 181 -0.48 13.51 1.19
N SER A 182 -0.98 14.66 0.75
CA SER A 182 -1.87 14.77 -0.42
C SER A 182 -1.19 14.54 -1.77
N MET A 183 0.14 14.50 -1.83
CA MET A 183 0.93 14.42 -3.07
C MET A 183 0.67 15.57 -4.07
N SER A 184 -0.02 16.64 -3.66
CA SER A 184 -0.43 17.74 -4.54
C SER A 184 0.75 18.54 -5.11
N SER A 185 1.90 18.51 -4.44
CA SER A 185 3.12 19.23 -4.87
C SER A 185 3.76 18.68 -6.15
N ILE A 186 3.41 17.48 -6.57
CA ILE A 186 3.94 16.89 -7.82
C ILE A 186 3.12 17.30 -9.06
N GLY A 187 1.89 17.78 -8.86
CA GLY A 187 0.95 18.04 -9.94
C GLY A 187 0.34 16.78 -10.55
N TYR A 188 -0.93 16.86 -10.90
CA TYR A 188 -1.71 15.67 -11.30
C TYR A 188 -1.17 15.02 -12.58
N SER A 189 -0.81 15.83 -13.58
CA SER A 189 -0.28 15.31 -14.85
C SER A 189 1.02 14.56 -14.69
N LYS A 190 1.94 15.05 -13.83
CA LYS A 190 3.21 14.39 -13.58
C LYS A 190 3.03 13.10 -12.78
N LEU A 191 2.09 13.10 -11.84
CA LEU A 191 1.76 11.89 -11.09
C LEU A 191 1.27 10.78 -12.02
N ILE A 192 0.30 11.10 -12.90
CA ILE A 192 -0.21 10.14 -13.89
C ILE A 192 0.90 9.64 -14.80
N GLU A 193 1.74 10.53 -15.34
CA GLU A 193 2.88 10.15 -16.20
C GLU A 193 3.79 9.11 -15.52
N LEU A 194 4.11 9.31 -14.24
CA LEU A 194 4.98 8.38 -13.51
C LEU A 194 4.30 7.03 -13.28
N MET A 195 3.01 7.03 -12.92
CA MET A 195 2.22 5.80 -12.74
C MET A 195 2.11 5.03 -14.06
N ASP A 196 1.87 5.71 -15.17
CA ASP A 196 1.78 5.11 -16.50
C ASP A 196 3.12 4.51 -16.93
N ASN A 197 4.23 5.22 -16.71
CA ASN A 197 5.58 4.73 -17.01
C ASN A 197 5.90 3.44 -16.24
N PHE A 198 5.57 3.40 -14.95
CA PHE A 198 5.73 2.18 -14.15
C PHE A 198 4.85 1.04 -14.69
N THR A 199 3.56 1.29 -14.88
CA THR A 199 2.61 0.30 -15.39
C THR A 199 3.08 -0.27 -16.74
N TYR A 200 3.48 0.60 -17.67
CA TYR A 200 4.00 0.19 -18.97
C TYR A 200 5.27 -0.66 -18.86
N SER A 201 6.19 -0.30 -17.95
CA SER A 201 7.42 -1.05 -17.73
C SER A 201 7.15 -2.49 -17.26
N VAL A 202 6.15 -2.66 -16.38
CA VAL A 202 5.71 -3.97 -15.91
C VAL A 202 5.09 -4.79 -17.05
N ILE A 203 4.21 -4.18 -17.85
CA ILE A 203 3.60 -4.82 -19.03
C ILE A 203 4.67 -5.29 -20.03
N LYS A 204 5.77 -4.56 -20.17
CA LYS A 204 6.90 -4.94 -21.01
C LYS A 204 7.85 -5.97 -20.39
N GLY A 205 7.56 -6.45 -19.18
CA GLY A 205 8.39 -7.44 -18.48
C GLY A 205 9.71 -6.90 -17.94
N ASN A 206 9.85 -5.56 -17.87
CA ASN A 206 11.05 -4.90 -17.37
C ASN A 206 10.67 -3.77 -16.38
N PRO A 207 10.18 -4.14 -15.20
CA PRO A 207 9.68 -3.18 -14.23
C PRO A 207 10.76 -2.17 -13.81
N ILE A 208 10.38 -0.90 -13.76
CA ILE A 208 11.25 0.16 -13.23
C ILE A 208 11.57 -0.17 -11.78
N THR A 209 12.86 -0.09 -11.43
CA THR A 209 13.35 -0.30 -10.07
C THR A 209 14.26 0.84 -9.65
N GLY A 210 14.56 0.93 -8.36
CA GLY A 210 15.46 1.98 -7.85
C GLY A 210 14.70 3.16 -7.25
N LYS A 211 15.35 4.32 -7.20
CA LYS A 211 14.82 5.52 -6.55
C LYS A 211 14.92 6.74 -7.46
N SER A 212 13.84 7.46 -7.59
CA SER A 212 13.74 8.76 -8.26
C SER A 212 13.51 9.87 -7.22
N ILE A 213 14.18 10.98 -7.38
CA ILE A 213 13.93 12.19 -6.58
C ILE A 213 13.14 13.14 -7.46
N ILE A 214 11.95 13.46 -7.04
CA ILE A 214 11.04 14.37 -7.75
C ILE A 214 11.17 15.74 -7.07
N PRO A 215 11.78 16.73 -7.74
CA PRO A 215 11.94 18.06 -7.15
C PRO A 215 10.57 18.71 -6.95
N ALA A 216 10.43 19.49 -5.87
CA ALA A 216 9.29 20.37 -5.72
C ALA A 216 9.34 21.47 -6.80
N GLU A 217 8.18 21.99 -7.22
CA GLU A 217 8.12 23.15 -8.13
C GLU A 217 8.88 24.36 -7.58
N LYS A 218 8.99 24.46 -6.25
CA LYS A 218 9.79 25.49 -5.55
C LYS A 218 10.40 24.88 -4.28
N GLY A 219 11.72 24.86 -4.21
CA GLY A 219 12.45 24.52 -2.99
C GLY A 219 13.54 23.45 -3.17
N VAL A 220 14.34 23.32 -2.13
CA VAL A 220 15.39 22.29 -2.00
C VAL A 220 14.79 21.12 -1.22
N CYS A 221 15.11 19.92 -1.61
CA CYS A 221 14.73 18.71 -0.89
C CYS A 221 15.48 18.60 0.45
#